data_adaead82449a0d4ccadf05dfff4ca62f
#
_entry.id   adaead82449a0d4ccadf05dfff4ca62f
#
_cell.length_a   1.000
_cell.length_b   1.000
_cell.length_c   1.000
_cell.angle_alpha   90.00
_cell.angle_beta   90.00
_cell.angle_gamma   90.00
#
_symmetry.space_group_name_H-M   'P 1'
#
loop_
_entity.id
_entity.type
_entity.pdbx_description
1 polymer ?
#
loop_
_entity_poly.entity_id
_entity_poly.type
_entity_poly.pdbx_seq_one_letter_code
_entity_poly.pdbx_strand_id
1 'polypeptide(L)'
;MPTLRACCGTALAATLTTLVAVGIAPAAPSAAAVPSAAVQGRSGPGGPANTTPPVKIDGADPDLKLRSGAKLAAGRVLDIKSVVETEGGDERREDTNVDVTFALQAEVLFDKDSAQLNREAGKRISAIAAEAKKQKAGTLRVFGFTDDLGSAGHGLTLSKERANAVQRQLAEKIGSSSVAYQIRGYGEQFPIADNSTEEGRRKNRRVEVSFPRRG
;
A
#
# COMPACT_ATOMS: atom_id res chain seq x y z
N MET A 1 -23.71 -59.04 17.60
CA MET A 1 -25.11 -59.41 17.94
C MET A 1 -25.78 -58.18 18.49
N PRO A 2 -27.02 -58.05 18.23
CA PRO A 2 -27.60 -56.96 17.46
C PRO A 2 -28.47 -56.07 18.36
N THR A 3 -28.90 -54.93 17.89
CA THR A 3 -30.35 -54.67 17.66
C THR A 3 -30.57 -53.30 16.98
N LEU A 4 -31.16 -53.45 15.81
CA LEU A 4 -31.98 -52.45 15.14
C LEU A 4 -33.13 -51.95 16.04
N ARG A 5 -33.53 -50.69 15.92
CA ARG A 5 -34.93 -50.27 15.92
C ARG A 5 -35.16 -49.01 15.07
N ALA A 6 -35.86 -49.23 14.00
CA ALA A 6 -36.58 -48.24 13.20
C ALA A 6 -37.95 -48.00 13.80
N CYS A 7 -38.48 -46.78 13.61
CA CYS A 7 -39.90 -46.39 13.57
C CYS A 7 -39.94 -45.00 12.89
N CYS A 8 -40.43 -44.85 11.68
CA CYS A 8 -41.77 -44.95 11.15
C CYS A 8 -42.69 -43.78 11.58
N GLY A 9 -43.09 -43.00 10.57
CA GLY A 9 -44.40 -42.38 10.43
C GLY A 9 -44.43 -40.91 10.85
N THR A 10 -44.96 -39.98 10.14
CA THR A 10 -46.15 -39.99 9.28
C THR A 10 -46.17 -38.70 8.47
N ALA A 11 -46.63 -38.81 7.23
CA ALA A 11 -47.02 -37.72 6.36
C ALA A 11 -48.32 -37.05 6.84
N LEU A 12 -48.43 -35.74 6.64
CA LEU A 12 -49.74 -35.11 6.47
C LEU A 12 -49.67 -34.01 5.41
N ALA A 13 -50.53 -34.14 4.44
CA ALA A 13 -50.75 -33.29 3.28
C ALA A 13 -51.76 -32.18 3.57
N ALA A 14 -51.87 -31.28 2.59
CA ALA A 14 -52.92 -30.30 2.28
C ALA A 14 -52.75 -28.95 3.01
N THR A 15 -52.90 -27.82 2.35
CA THR A 15 -53.89 -27.40 1.37
C THR A 15 -53.41 -26.16 0.60
N LEU A 16 -53.76 -26.19 -0.67
CA LEU A 16 -53.68 -25.07 -1.62
C LEU A 16 -54.65 -23.96 -1.25
N THR A 17 -54.19 -22.72 -1.12
CA THR A 17 -55.10 -21.56 -1.16
C THR A 17 -54.48 -20.50 -2.08
N THR A 18 -55.01 -20.42 -3.27
CA THR A 18 -54.77 -19.36 -4.24
C THR A 18 -55.46 -18.08 -3.76
N LEU A 19 -54.66 -17.05 -3.52
CA LEU A 19 -55.18 -15.69 -3.38
C LEU A 19 -54.62 -14.83 -4.52
N VAL A 20 -55.48 -14.54 -5.48
CA VAL A 20 -55.26 -13.54 -6.49
C VAL A 20 -55.36 -12.17 -5.83
N ALA A 21 -54.29 -11.41 -5.77
CA ALA A 21 -54.31 -10.01 -5.40
C ALA A 21 -53.80 -9.19 -6.58
N VAL A 22 -54.72 -8.39 -7.08
CA VAL A 22 -54.59 -7.38 -8.12
C VAL A 22 -53.47 -6.39 -7.83
N GLY A 23 -52.64 -6.14 -8.86
CA GLY A 23 -51.51 -5.23 -8.81
C GLY A 23 -51.90 -3.77 -8.59
N ILE A 24 -51.11 -3.16 -7.75
CA ILE A 24 -50.85 -1.72 -7.79
C ILE A 24 -49.34 -1.59 -7.77
N ALA A 25 -48.78 -1.20 -8.94
CA ALA A 25 -47.36 -0.87 -9.02
C ALA A 25 -47.12 0.48 -8.33
N PRO A 26 -46.27 0.56 -7.31
CA PRO A 26 -45.78 1.86 -6.87
C PRO A 26 -44.71 2.32 -7.87
N ALA A 27 -44.88 3.54 -8.37
CA ALA A 27 -43.91 4.26 -9.18
C ALA A 27 -42.54 4.25 -8.44
N ALA A 28 -41.52 3.79 -9.11
CA ALA A 28 -40.16 3.87 -8.65
C ALA A 28 -39.76 5.34 -8.43
N PRO A 29 -39.24 5.72 -7.28
CA PRO A 29 -38.58 7.01 -7.14
C PRO A 29 -37.35 7.00 -8.03
N SER A 30 -37.26 7.99 -8.90
CA SER A 30 -36.07 8.31 -9.68
C SER A 30 -34.86 8.35 -8.76
N ALA A 31 -33.95 7.41 -8.93
CA ALA A 31 -32.69 7.41 -8.21
C ALA A 31 -31.93 8.68 -8.62
N ALA A 32 -31.96 9.67 -7.75
CA ALA A 32 -31.02 10.77 -7.82
C ALA A 32 -29.61 10.14 -7.78
N ALA A 33 -28.87 10.34 -8.85
CA ALA A 33 -27.47 9.95 -8.93
C ALA A 33 -26.75 10.62 -7.77
N VAL A 34 -26.42 9.86 -6.75
CA VAL A 34 -25.45 10.28 -5.73
C VAL A 34 -24.15 10.53 -6.46
N PRO A 35 -23.55 11.74 -6.37
CA PRO A 35 -22.23 11.95 -6.90
C PRO A 35 -21.31 10.92 -6.24
N SER A 36 -20.69 10.09 -7.04
CA SER A 36 -19.64 9.18 -6.61
C SER A 36 -18.63 10.03 -5.86
N ALA A 37 -18.66 9.95 -4.53
CA ALA A 37 -17.60 10.52 -3.72
C ALA A 37 -16.32 9.87 -4.22
N ALA A 38 -15.46 10.68 -4.83
CA ALA A 38 -14.12 10.25 -5.21
C ALA A 38 -13.52 9.57 -3.99
N VAL A 39 -13.34 8.27 -4.12
CA VAL A 39 -12.54 7.51 -3.17
C VAL A 39 -11.19 8.21 -3.15
N GLN A 40 -10.96 9.01 -2.12
CA GLN A 40 -9.64 9.52 -1.83
C GLN A 40 -8.79 8.28 -1.59
N GLY A 41 -8.06 7.87 -2.64
CA GLY A 41 -7.11 6.79 -2.57
C GLY A 41 -6.21 7.08 -1.38
N ARG A 42 -6.30 6.25 -0.36
CA ARG A 42 -5.30 6.22 0.70
C ARG A 42 -3.98 5.96 0.01
N SER A 43 -3.20 7.03 -0.17
CA SER A 43 -1.82 6.90 -0.63
C SER A 43 -1.09 6.10 0.43
N GLY A 44 -0.92 4.81 0.17
CA GLY A 44 -0.02 3.98 0.95
C GLY A 44 1.42 4.47 0.76
N PRO A 45 2.34 4.09 1.65
CA PRO A 45 3.75 4.40 1.43
C PRO A 45 4.19 3.75 0.11
N GLY A 46 4.80 4.54 -0.79
CA GLY A 46 5.27 4.08 -2.10
C GLY A 46 4.26 4.13 -3.25
N GLY A 47 3.09 4.76 -3.07
CA GLY A 47 2.16 4.99 -4.18
C GLY A 47 2.83 5.77 -5.32
N PRO A 48 2.47 5.49 -6.61
CA PRO A 48 3.04 6.18 -7.74
C PRO A 48 2.83 7.68 -7.56
N ALA A 49 3.91 8.46 -7.62
CA ALA A 49 3.80 9.89 -7.64
C ALA A 49 3.01 10.27 -8.89
N ASN A 50 1.97 11.08 -8.72
CA ASN A 50 1.26 11.64 -9.85
C ASN A 50 2.22 12.57 -10.61
N THR A 51 2.78 12.07 -11.70
CA THR A 51 3.73 12.80 -12.55
C THR A 51 3.04 13.75 -13.54
N THR A 52 1.71 13.80 -13.52
CA THR A 52 0.96 14.73 -14.35
C THR A 52 1.18 16.14 -13.83
N PRO A 53 1.76 17.05 -14.63
CA PRO A 53 1.92 18.43 -14.19
C PRO A 53 0.54 19.02 -13.84
N PRO A 54 0.45 19.86 -12.80
CA PRO A 54 -0.81 20.47 -12.43
C PRO A 54 -1.34 21.29 -13.61
N VAL A 55 -2.60 21.09 -13.92
CA VAL A 55 -3.28 21.87 -14.95
C VAL A 55 -3.23 23.33 -14.50
N LYS A 56 -2.68 24.21 -15.35
CA LYS A 56 -2.75 25.65 -15.12
C LYS A 56 -4.22 26.06 -15.28
N ILE A 57 -4.85 26.39 -14.18
CA ILE A 57 -6.20 26.93 -14.16
C ILE A 57 -6.09 28.45 -14.24
N ASP A 58 -6.62 29.03 -15.30
CA ASP A 58 -6.76 30.48 -15.36
C ASP A 58 -7.89 30.91 -14.42
N GLY A 59 -7.56 31.69 -13.39
CA GLY A 59 -8.55 32.20 -12.44
C GLY A 59 -9.58 33.15 -13.06
N ALA A 60 -9.32 33.65 -14.25
CA ALA A 60 -10.20 34.52 -15.03
C ALA A 60 -10.99 33.78 -16.14
N ASP A 61 -10.84 32.45 -16.24
CA ASP A 61 -11.54 31.63 -17.22
C ASP A 61 -13.06 31.77 -17.04
N PRO A 62 -13.82 32.23 -18.06
CA PRO A 62 -15.26 32.43 -17.96
C PRO A 62 -16.04 31.14 -17.72
N ASP A 63 -15.46 29.98 -18.05
CA ASP A 63 -16.06 28.66 -17.81
C ASP A 63 -15.81 28.14 -16.40
N LEU A 64 -14.96 28.81 -15.62
CA LEU A 64 -14.64 28.44 -14.25
C LEU A 64 -15.79 28.81 -13.29
N LYS A 65 -16.65 27.84 -13.01
CA LYS A 65 -17.79 28.01 -12.10
C LYS A 65 -17.38 27.78 -10.65
N LEU A 66 -16.98 28.84 -9.98
CA LEU A 66 -16.77 28.81 -8.54
C LEU A 66 -18.07 29.10 -7.80
N ARG A 67 -18.25 28.49 -6.62
CA ARG A 67 -19.34 28.91 -5.70
C ARG A 67 -19.14 30.35 -5.29
N SER A 68 -20.24 31.07 -5.08
CA SER A 68 -20.17 32.46 -4.61
C SER A 68 -19.33 32.56 -3.34
N GLY A 69 -18.33 33.44 -3.35
CA GLY A 69 -17.38 33.61 -2.24
C GLY A 69 -16.19 32.65 -2.21
N ALA A 70 -16.14 31.64 -3.10
CA ALA A 70 -14.99 30.77 -3.19
C ALA A 70 -13.82 31.50 -3.87
N LYS A 71 -12.60 31.28 -3.36
CA LYS A 71 -11.35 31.74 -3.96
C LYS A 71 -10.50 30.53 -4.32
N LEU A 72 -9.82 30.59 -5.46
CA LEU A 72 -8.81 29.61 -5.80
C LEU A 72 -7.67 29.72 -4.78
N ALA A 73 -7.30 28.59 -4.19
CA ALA A 73 -6.08 28.51 -3.40
C ALA A 73 -4.86 28.76 -4.32
N ALA A 74 -3.80 29.32 -3.77
CA ALA A 74 -2.53 29.41 -4.50
C ALA A 74 -2.12 28.04 -5.04
N GLY A 75 -1.72 27.99 -6.30
CA GLY A 75 -1.27 26.75 -6.93
C GLY A 75 -0.15 26.11 -6.10
N ARG A 76 -0.31 24.86 -5.68
CA ARG A 76 0.77 24.11 -5.05
C ARG A 76 1.62 23.49 -6.15
N VAL A 77 2.89 23.82 -6.16
CA VAL A 77 3.86 23.06 -6.95
C VAL A 77 3.94 21.68 -6.29
N LEU A 78 3.51 20.64 -7.03
CA LEU A 78 3.75 19.28 -6.59
C LEU A 78 5.26 19.03 -6.62
N ASP A 79 5.75 18.32 -5.61
CA ASP A 79 7.16 18.07 -5.45
C ASP A 79 7.78 17.41 -6.69
N ILE A 80 8.94 17.91 -7.12
CA ILE A 80 9.75 17.21 -8.11
C ILE A 80 10.30 15.94 -7.45
N LYS A 81 10.01 14.81 -8.05
CA LYS A 81 10.51 13.52 -7.61
C LYS A 81 11.64 13.08 -8.55
N SER A 82 12.84 12.97 -8.01
CA SER A 82 13.97 12.34 -8.70
C SER A 82 13.97 10.85 -8.37
N VAL A 83 13.99 10.01 -9.39
CA VAL A 83 14.03 8.55 -9.24
C VAL A 83 15.29 8.02 -9.92
N VAL A 84 16.09 7.28 -9.16
CA VAL A 84 17.25 6.55 -9.64
C VAL A 84 17.03 5.08 -9.32
N GLU A 85 17.09 4.24 -10.34
CA GLU A 85 16.93 2.79 -10.22
C GLU A 85 18.15 2.10 -10.80
N THR A 86 18.62 1.02 -10.19
CA THR A 86 19.68 0.19 -10.74
C THR A 86 19.16 -0.57 -11.96
N GLU A 87 20.04 -0.89 -12.92
CA GLU A 87 19.67 -1.56 -14.17
C GLU A 87 18.89 -2.87 -13.97
N GLY A 88 19.18 -3.61 -12.89
CA GLY A 88 18.42 -4.81 -12.48
C GLY A 88 17.14 -4.55 -11.71
N GLY A 89 16.84 -3.29 -11.37
CA GLY A 89 15.70 -2.95 -10.53
C GLY A 89 15.84 -3.33 -9.05
N ASP A 90 17.02 -3.81 -8.65
CA ASP A 90 17.28 -4.32 -7.30
C ASP A 90 17.17 -3.27 -6.20
N GLU A 91 17.48 -2.04 -6.56
CA GLU A 91 17.45 -0.88 -5.68
C GLU A 91 16.88 0.31 -6.44
N ARG A 92 15.93 0.98 -5.81
CA ARG A 92 15.33 2.22 -6.30
C ARG A 92 15.43 3.27 -5.22
N ARG A 93 15.99 4.41 -5.57
CA ARG A 93 16.05 5.60 -4.73
C ARG A 93 15.11 6.67 -5.27
N GLU A 94 14.30 7.22 -4.41
CA GLU A 94 13.41 8.32 -4.69
C GLU A 94 13.74 9.50 -3.78
N ASP A 95 14.10 10.61 -4.37
CA ASP A 95 14.35 11.87 -3.67
C ASP A 95 13.23 12.85 -4.00
N THR A 96 12.54 13.30 -2.97
CA THR A 96 11.61 14.43 -3.03
C THR A 96 12.20 15.63 -2.30
N ASN A 97 11.49 16.76 -2.29
CA ASN A 97 11.93 17.94 -1.52
C ASN A 97 11.88 17.70 -0.01
N VAL A 98 11.07 16.74 0.44
CA VAL A 98 10.80 16.47 1.86
C VAL A 98 11.34 15.15 2.38
N ASP A 99 11.39 14.13 1.54
CA ASP A 99 11.76 12.77 1.94
C ASP A 99 12.76 12.13 0.96
N VAL A 100 13.59 11.26 1.49
CA VAL A 100 14.42 10.31 0.73
C VAL A 100 13.87 8.91 1.00
N THR A 101 13.59 8.15 -0.04
CA THR A 101 13.09 6.77 0.05
C THR A 101 13.98 5.82 -0.73
N PHE A 102 14.38 4.74 -0.09
CA PHE A 102 15.07 3.61 -0.70
C PHE A 102 14.12 2.42 -0.73
N ALA A 103 13.88 1.85 -1.88
CA ALA A 103 13.18 0.59 -2.06
C ALA A 103 14.18 -0.47 -2.50
N LEU A 104 14.31 -1.53 -1.73
CA LEU A 104 15.23 -2.64 -1.97
C LEU A 104 14.41 -3.90 -2.19
N GLN A 105 14.69 -4.63 -3.26
CA GLN A 105 14.05 -5.93 -3.49
C GLN A 105 14.45 -6.91 -2.39
N ALA A 106 13.49 -7.75 -1.98
CA ALA A 106 13.72 -8.71 -0.90
C ALA A 106 14.83 -9.71 -1.24
N GLU A 107 14.97 -10.09 -2.50
CA GLU A 107 15.96 -11.07 -2.97
C GLU A 107 17.41 -10.62 -2.82
N VAL A 108 17.65 -9.30 -2.80
CA VAL A 108 18.99 -8.76 -2.57
C VAL A 108 19.31 -8.56 -1.09
N LEU A 109 18.30 -8.64 -0.23
CA LEU A 109 18.46 -8.48 1.21
C LEU A 109 18.40 -9.81 1.98
N PHE A 110 17.56 -10.74 1.53
CA PHE A 110 17.21 -11.94 2.26
C PHE A 110 17.37 -13.19 1.42
N ASP A 111 17.54 -14.30 2.10
CA ASP A 111 17.36 -15.61 1.49
C ASP A 111 15.89 -15.87 1.18
N LYS A 112 15.62 -16.83 0.26
CA LYS A 112 14.26 -17.16 -0.16
C LYS A 112 13.37 -17.48 1.05
N ASP A 113 12.20 -16.87 1.07
CA ASP A 113 11.16 -17.08 2.11
C ASP A 113 11.65 -16.88 3.55
N SER A 114 12.64 -16.01 3.73
CA SER A 114 13.32 -15.73 4.99
C SER A 114 13.33 -14.24 5.31
N ALA A 115 13.52 -13.91 6.58
CA ALA A 115 13.83 -12.58 7.09
C ALA A 115 15.29 -12.47 7.58
N GLN A 116 16.11 -13.47 7.29
CA GLN A 116 17.54 -13.46 7.62
C GLN A 116 18.29 -12.67 6.55
N LEU A 117 19.00 -11.62 6.98
CA LEU A 117 19.79 -10.79 6.06
C LEU A 117 21.00 -11.58 5.53
N ASN A 118 21.19 -11.52 4.23
CA ASN A 118 22.35 -12.08 3.56
C ASN A 118 23.59 -11.16 3.69
N ARG A 119 24.76 -11.62 3.21
CA ARG A 119 26.01 -10.87 3.30
C ARG A 119 25.98 -9.53 2.54
N GLU A 120 25.32 -9.48 1.39
CA GLU A 120 25.25 -8.28 0.55
C GLU A 120 24.32 -7.22 1.14
N ALA A 121 23.30 -7.61 1.88
CA ALA A 121 22.38 -6.71 2.58
C ALA A 121 23.13 -5.72 3.49
N GLY A 122 24.18 -6.17 4.17
CA GLY A 122 24.96 -5.34 5.06
C GLY A 122 25.58 -4.11 4.39
N LYS A 123 26.05 -4.23 3.15
CA LYS A 123 26.63 -3.12 2.36
C LYS A 123 25.56 -2.10 2.00
N ARG A 124 24.42 -2.57 1.47
CA ARG A 124 23.29 -1.72 1.05
C ARG A 124 22.68 -0.97 2.23
N ILE A 125 22.45 -1.66 3.34
CA ILE A 125 21.92 -1.04 4.56
C ILE A 125 22.93 -0.03 5.15
N SER A 126 24.23 -0.28 5.05
CA SER A 126 25.25 0.68 5.47
C SER A 126 25.24 1.96 4.65
N ALA A 127 25.01 1.87 3.35
CA ALA A 127 24.87 3.05 2.47
C ALA A 127 23.66 3.88 2.85
N ILE A 128 22.51 3.23 3.11
CA ILE A 128 21.29 3.92 3.57
C ILE A 128 21.53 4.58 4.94
N ALA A 129 22.17 3.88 5.87
CA ALA A 129 22.49 4.43 7.18
C ALA A 129 23.42 5.66 7.09
N ALA A 130 24.39 5.64 6.17
CA ALA A 130 25.27 6.77 5.93
C ALA A 130 24.49 7.98 5.38
N GLU A 131 23.58 7.76 4.44
CA GLU A 131 22.73 8.83 3.89
C GLU A 131 21.78 9.39 4.98
N ALA A 132 21.14 8.53 5.78
CA ALA A 132 20.31 8.96 6.90
C ALA A 132 21.08 9.84 7.91
N LYS A 133 22.33 9.47 8.21
CA LYS A 133 23.23 10.30 9.05
C LYS A 133 23.53 11.65 8.41
N LYS A 134 23.84 11.67 7.10
CA LYS A 134 24.12 12.90 6.35
C LYS A 134 22.92 13.83 6.38
N GLN A 135 21.73 13.29 6.25
CA GLN A 135 20.46 14.04 6.33
C GLN A 135 20.09 14.41 7.78
N LYS A 136 20.80 13.91 8.80
CA LYS A 136 20.50 14.07 10.23
C LYS A 136 19.05 13.62 10.55
N ALA A 137 18.62 12.53 9.95
CA ALA A 137 17.27 12.01 10.08
C ALA A 137 16.97 11.63 11.55
N GLY A 138 15.97 12.28 12.14
CA GLY A 138 15.49 11.96 13.49
C GLY A 138 14.48 10.81 13.51
N THR A 139 13.89 10.49 12.37
CA THR A 139 12.92 9.39 12.24
C THR A 139 13.17 8.62 10.95
N LEU A 140 13.25 7.30 11.06
CA LEU A 140 13.30 6.39 9.91
C LEU A 140 12.03 5.54 9.88
N ARG A 141 11.44 5.41 8.71
CA ARG A 141 10.30 4.53 8.44
C ARG A 141 10.83 3.31 7.68
N VAL A 142 10.52 2.12 8.16
CA VAL A 142 10.94 0.85 7.54
C VAL A 142 9.70 0.01 7.30
N PHE A 143 9.35 -0.19 6.05
CA PHE A 143 8.14 -0.87 5.63
C PHE A 143 8.47 -2.08 4.77
N GLY A 144 7.86 -3.23 5.09
CA GLY A 144 8.01 -4.46 4.33
C GLY A 144 6.75 -4.76 3.52
N PHE A 145 6.96 -5.33 2.32
CA PHE A 145 5.91 -5.71 1.38
C PHE A 145 6.19 -7.09 0.81
N THR A 146 5.14 -7.78 0.37
CA THR A 146 5.22 -9.05 -0.35
C THR A 146 4.46 -8.97 -1.66
N ASP A 147 4.60 -9.99 -2.49
CA ASP A 147 3.67 -10.28 -3.56
C ASP A 147 2.37 -10.90 -2.99
N ASP A 148 1.48 -11.33 -3.87
CA ASP A 148 0.20 -11.96 -3.55
C ASP A 148 0.25 -13.50 -3.51
N LEU A 149 1.44 -14.10 -3.55
CA LEU A 149 1.57 -15.55 -3.48
C LEU A 149 1.49 -16.05 -2.03
N GLY A 150 0.69 -17.09 -1.82
CA GLY A 150 0.50 -17.70 -0.51
C GLY A 150 -0.65 -17.10 0.28
N SER A 151 -0.58 -17.19 1.61
CA SER A 151 -1.64 -16.60 2.45
C SER A 151 -1.30 -15.17 2.87
N ALA A 152 -2.30 -14.29 2.86
CA ALA A 152 -2.16 -12.90 3.30
C ALA A 152 -1.60 -12.78 4.73
N GLY A 153 -1.97 -13.71 5.62
CA GLY A 153 -1.46 -13.76 7.00
C GLY A 153 0.04 -14.05 7.07
N HIS A 154 0.52 -15.00 6.25
CA HIS A 154 1.95 -15.30 6.12
C HIS A 154 2.71 -14.11 5.54
N GLY A 155 2.21 -13.54 4.44
CA GLY A 155 2.79 -12.34 3.82
C GLY A 155 2.91 -11.17 4.79
N LEU A 156 1.87 -10.91 5.58
CA LEU A 156 1.88 -9.87 6.60
C LEU A 156 2.96 -10.11 7.67
N THR A 157 3.09 -11.35 8.15
CA THR A 157 4.08 -11.73 9.16
C THR A 157 5.50 -11.59 8.59
N LEU A 158 5.76 -12.19 7.43
CA LEU A 158 7.06 -12.17 6.75
C LEU A 158 7.52 -10.73 6.43
N SER A 159 6.61 -9.90 5.91
CA SER A 159 6.92 -8.50 5.62
C SER A 159 7.32 -7.71 6.87
N LYS A 160 6.64 -7.95 8.00
CA LYS A 160 6.98 -7.35 9.28
C LYS A 160 8.32 -7.83 9.83
N GLU A 161 8.62 -9.12 9.73
CA GLU A 161 9.89 -9.70 10.16
C GLU A 161 11.06 -9.15 9.35
N ARG A 162 10.90 -9.02 8.03
CA ARG A 162 11.88 -8.39 7.14
C ARG A 162 12.13 -6.94 7.48
N ALA A 163 11.08 -6.15 7.70
CA ALA A 163 11.21 -4.77 8.14
C ALA A 163 11.94 -4.65 9.47
N ASN A 164 11.65 -5.54 10.44
CA ASN A 164 12.36 -5.59 11.71
C ASN A 164 13.85 -5.95 11.56
N ALA A 165 14.18 -6.88 10.66
CA ALA A 165 15.58 -7.27 10.42
C ALA A 165 16.38 -6.10 9.84
N VAL A 166 15.84 -5.38 8.86
CA VAL A 166 16.46 -4.18 8.29
C VAL A 166 16.59 -3.08 9.35
N GLN A 167 15.56 -2.85 10.15
CA GLN A 167 15.60 -1.85 11.22
C GLN A 167 16.71 -2.13 12.24
N ARG A 168 16.86 -3.38 12.70
CA ARG A 168 17.93 -3.74 13.65
C ARG A 168 19.30 -3.43 13.07
N GLN A 169 19.53 -3.80 11.82
CA GLN A 169 20.79 -3.53 11.14
C GLN A 169 21.03 -2.03 10.94
N LEU A 170 19.99 -1.26 10.59
CA LEU A 170 20.07 0.21 10.49
C LEU A 170 20.40 0.83 11.85
N ALA A 171 19.76 0.39 12.93
CA ALA A 171 20.02 0.89 14.27
C ALA A 171 21.47 0.64 14.72
N GLU A 172 22.00 -0.55 14.43
CA GLU A 172 23.40 -0.89 14.67
C GLU A 172 24.34 0.04 13.89
N LYS A 173 24.09 0.22 12.58
CA LYS A 173 24.93 1.06 11.72
C LYS A 173 24.83 2.55 12.06
N ILE A 174 23.66 3.04 12.45
CA ILE A 174 23.45 4.43 12.83
C ILE A 174 24.09 4.68 14.21
N GLY A 175 23.95 3.77 15.16
CA GLY A 175 24.59 3.85 16.46
C GLY A 175 24.10 5.01 17.34
N SER A 176 22.92 5.58 17.05
CA SER A 176 22.34 6.69 17.81
C SER A 176 21.02 6.27 18.44
N SER A 177 20.88 6.49 19.73
CA SER A 177 19.64 6.25 20.48
C SER A 177 18.57 7.32 20.27
N SER A 178 18.92 8.45 19.64
CA SER A 178 17.99 9.56 19.39
C SER A 178 17.15 9.39 18.13
N VAL A 179 17.42 8.35 17.34
CA VAL A 179 16.68 8.08 16.10
C VAL A 179 15.45 7.22 16.42
N ALA A 180 14.27 7.73 16.06
CA ALA A 180 13.02 6.99 16.17
C ALA A 180 12.81 6.10 14.93
N TYR A 181 12.23 4.91 15.13
CA TYR A 181 11.92 3.98 14.05
C TYR A 181 10.42 3.71 13.99
N GLN A 182 9.84 3.82 12.81
CA GLN A 182 8.48 3.38 12.52
C GLN A 182 8.56 2.14 11.63
N ILE A 183 8.09 1.01 12.14
CA ILE A 183 8.23 -0.29 11.46
C ILE A 183 6.84 -0.82 11.17
N ARG A 184 6.59 -1.23 9.91
CA ARG A 184 5.36 -1.90 9.52
C ARG A 184 5.61 -2.98 8.48
N GLY A 185 4.87 -4.08 8.57
CA GLY A 185 4.66 -5.02 7.50
C GLY A 185 3.29 -4.75 6.89
N TYR A 186 3.22 -4.66 5.59
CA TYR A 186 1.99 -4.43 4.83
C TYR A 186 1.54 -5.67 4.06
N GLY A 187 2.39 -6.72 3.97
CA GLY A 187 2.09 -7.87 3.13
C GLY A 187 1.85 -7.42 1.70
N GLU A 188 0.79 -7.92 1.10
CA GLU A 188 0.39 -7.68 -0.30
C GLU A 188 -0.41 -6.39 -0.53
N GLN A 189 -0.67 -5.58 0.51
CA GLN A 189 -1.67 -4.49 0.47
C GLN A 189 -1.33 -3.33 -0.48
N PHE A 190 -0.07 -3.11 -0.83
CA PHE A 190 0.36 -1.96 -1.65
C PHE A 190 1.29 -2.41 -2.78
N PRO A 191 0.76 -3.09 -3.81
CA PRO A 191 1.56 -3.49 -4.96
C PRO A 191 1.97 -2.25 -5.77
N ILE A 192 3.21 -2.23 -6.25
CA ILE A 192 3.74 -1.20 -7.16
C ILE A 192 3.85 -1.69 -8.60
N ALA A 193 3.63 -2.97 -8.82
CA ALA A 193 3.66 -3.63 -10.11
C ALA A 193 2.60 -4.74 -10.18
N ASP A 194 2.33 -5.24 -11.38
CA ASP A 194 1.34 -6.28 -11.60
C ASP A 194 1.85 -7.64 -11.06
N ASN A 195 1.09 -8.25 -10.14
CA ASN A 195 1.38 -9.56 -9.56
C ASN A 195 1.18 -10.74 -10.54
N SER A 196 0.55 -10.52 -11.69
CA SER A 196 0.38 -11.58 -12.70
C SER A 196 1.71 -12.03 -13.32
N THR A 197 2.73 -11.18 -13.27
CA THR A 197 4.08 -11.45 -13.80
C THR A 197 5.09 -11.66 -12.69
N GLU A 198 6.10 -12.52 -12.92
CA GLU A 198 7.17 -12.71 -11.93
C GLU A 198 8.00 -11.43 -11.72
N GLU A 199 8.24 -10.68 -12.78
CA GLU A 199 8.92 -9.38 -12.68
C GLU A 199 8.16 -8.41 -11.77
N GLY A 200 6.83 -8.35 -11.93
CA GLY A 200 6.00 -7.50 -11.08
C GLY A 200 5.96 -7.98 -9.63
N ARG A 201 5.83 -9.29 -9.40
CA ARG A 201 5.94 -9.86 -8.05
C ARG A 201 7.28 -9.55 -7.39
N ARG A 202 8.38 -9.64 -8.14
CA ARG A 202 9.72 -9.30 -7.65
C ARG A 202 9.81 -7.85 -7.18
N LYS A 203 9.20 -6.91 -7.92
CA LYS A 203 9.11 -5.50 -7.52
C LYS A 203 8.25 -5.31 -6.27
N ASN A 204 7.21 -6.13 -6.11
CA ASN A 204 6.34 -6.07 -4.94
C ASN A 204 6.99 -6.64 -3.68
N ARG A 205 7.83 -7.68 -3.79
CA ARG A 205 8.65 -8.22 -2.69
C ARG A 205 9.79 -7.25 -2.36
N ARG A 206 9.53 -6.25 -1.53
CA ARG A 206 10.49 -5.19 -1.23
C ARG A 206 10.47 -4.74 0.22
N VAL A 207 11.53 -4.07 0.63
CA VAL A 207 11.57 -3.27 1.86
C VAL A 207 11.87 -1.83 1.49
N GLU A 208 11.05 -0.93 1.99
CA GLU A 208 11.22 0.51 1.83
C GLU A 208 11.77 1.13 3.12
N VAL A 209 12.80 1.97 2.98
CA VAL A 209 13.33 2.78 4.06
C VAL A 209 13.21 4.23 3.65
N SER A 210 12.46 5.02 4.42
CA SER A 210 12.28 6.44 4.13
C SER A 210 12.58 7.30 5.36
N PHE A 211 13.09 8.50 5.10
CA PHE A 211 13.38 9.49 6.13
C PHE A 211 13.31 10.90 5.57
N PRO A 212 13.05 11.91 6.44
CA PRO A 212 13.01 13.30 6.03
C PRO A 212 14.34 13.76 5.45
N ARG A 213 14.27 14.48 4.32
CA ARG A 213 15.40 15.16 3.73
C ARG A 213 15.63 16.47 4.49
N ARG A 214 16.87 16.74 4.81
CA ARG A 214 17.24 18.06 5.30
C ARG A 214 17.41 19.01 4.13
N GLY A 215 16.56 20.04 4.06
CA GLY A 215 16.69 21.15 3.14
C GLY A 215 17.90 22.04 3.46
#